data_f49c50a9a35982caea83aff332471c52
#
_entry.id   f49c50a9a35982caea83aff332471c52
#
_cell.length_a   1.000
_cell.length_b   1.000
_cell.length_c   1.000
_cell.angle_alpha   90.00
_cell.angle_beta   90.00
_cell.angle_gamma   90.00
#
_symmetry.space_group_name_H-M   'P 1'
#
loop_
_entity.id
_entity.type
_entity.pdbx_description
1 polymer ?
#
loop_
_entity_poly.entity_id
_entity_poly.type
_entity_poly.pdbx_seq_one_letter_code
_entity_poly.pdbx_strand_id
1 'polypeptide(L)'
;MTNLLFEVSQRLHKLPPYLFAKIDKIKQEEIQKGNSLISLGIGDPDLPTPDFVIDRLVRAAKNPQNHQYPSYWGMLEFRKAVARWYQSRFGVKLNPESEVLTLIGSKEGIGHIPLAFVNPGESVLVPDPGYPVYHAATLLAGGHPIPFALKEKNKFLPDFGEIERQIQSSTKVKILFLNYPNNPTSASASLEFFKEVVSFAKKHQIIVCHDNAYSEIFYDHCPQPSFLQAPGAIDIGCEFHSISKTFNMTGWRVGFLVGNPKIIDGLAQVKTNIDSGAFNACQEAATEALNHSEPFCSNLRRIYQERRDILIPALQATGLKCQKPEATFYAWARLPEGYPSENYVLDLIRNQKIVATPGNGFGQEGEGYVRFTFCSEASVLKQVAEILRKTRYF
;
A
#
# COMPACT_ATOMS: atom_id res chain seq x y z
N MET A 1 3.01 -41.73 24.70
CA MET A 1 2.38 -40.63 23.94
C MET A 1 3.41 -40.18 22.93
N THR A 2 3.20 -40.49 21.65
CA THR A 2 4.06 -40.00 20.57
C THR A 2 3.89 -38.49 20.46
N ASN A 3 4.94 -37.72 20.80
CA ASN A 3 4.99 -36.31 20.51
C ASN A 3 4.91 -36.16 18.95
N LEU A 4 3.74 -35.83 18.43
CA LEU A 4 3.58 -35.39 17.06
C LEU A 4 4.29 -34.04 16.94
N LEU A 5 5.47 -34.03 16.31
CA LEU A 5 6.17 -32.81 15.95
C LEU A 5 5.51 -32.24 14.69
N PHE A 6 4.74 -31.17 14.86
CA PHE A 6 4.19 -30.42 13.74
C PHE A 6 5.25 -29.46 13.23
N GLU A 7 5.80 -29.71 12.03
CA GLU A 7 6.74 -28.81 11.39
C GLU A 7 6.00 -27.92 10.39
N VAL A 8 6.29 -26.62 10.42
CA VAL A 8 5.79 -25.68 9.42
C VAL A 8 6.55 -25.86 8.10
N SER A 9 5.91 -25.49 6.99
CA SER A 9 6.54 -25.64 5.66
C SER A 9 7.81 -24.77 5.52
N GLN A 10 8.78 -25.25 4.74
CA GLN A 10 10.04 -24.52 4.49
C GLN A 10 9.85 -23.09 3.98
N ARG A 11 8.73 -22.82 3.25
CA ARG A 11 8.42 -21.48 2.77
C ARG A 11 8.09 -20.49 3.89
N LEU A 12 7.51 -20.96 5.00
CA LEU A 12 7.25 -20.14 6.18
C LEU A 12 8.54 -19.79 6.93
N HIS A 13 9.52 -20.70 6.96
CA HIS A 13 10.84 -20.41 7.55
C HIS A 13 11.62 -19.34 6.80
N LYS A 14 11.31 -19.12 5.51
CA LYS A 14 11.94 -18.07 4.68
C LYS A 14 11.34 -16.69 4.90
N LEU A 15 10.15 -16.59 5.53
CA LEU A 15 9.54 -15.30 5.82
C LEU A 15 10.39 -14.55 6.86
N PRO A 16 10.64 -13.25 6.67
CA PRO A 16 11.34 -12.46 7.67
C PRO A 16 10.57 -12.50 9.01
N PRO A 17 11.27 -12.50 10.15
CA PRO A 17 10.62 -12.44 11.44
C PRO A 17 9.76 -11.17 11.55
N TYR A 18 8.69 -11.24 12.35
CA TYR A 18 7.83 -10.09 12.59
C TYR A 18 8.62 -8.97 13.30
N LEU A 19 9.04 -7.99 12.52
CA LEU A 19 9.95 -6.90 12.95
C LEU A 19 9.38 -6.05 14.10
N PHE A 20 8.06 -6.00 14.19
CA PHE A 20 7.40 -5.14 15.18
C PHE A 20 7.24 -5.79 16.57
N ALA A 21 7.62 -7.08 16.74
CA ALA A 21 7.44 -7.79 18.01
C ALA A 21 8.10 -7.07 19.20
N LYS A 22 9.30 -6.52 19.01
CA LYS A 22 10.01 -5.76 20.04
C LYS A 22 9.35 -4.41 20.33
N ILE A 23 8.87 -3.73 19.29
CA ILE A 23 8.13 -2.48 19.42
C ILE A 23 6.82 -2.73 20.16
N ASP A 24 6.08 -3.77 19.79
CA ASP A 24 4.83 -4.14 20.46
C ASP A 24 5.05 -4.50 21.92
N LYS A 25 6.13 -5.20 22.25
CA LYS A 25 6.51 -5.48 23.64
C LYS A 25 6.73 -4.20 24.45
N ILE A 26 7.53 -3.26 23.92
CA ILE A 26 7.81 -1.97 24.60
C ILE A 26 6.53 -1.14 24.74
N LYS A 27 5.66 -1.12 23.72
CA LYS A 27 4.34 -0.48 23.81
C LYS A 27 3.53 -1.05 24.97
N GLN A 28 3.46 -2.38 25.10
CA GLN A 28 2.74 -3.02 26.20
C GLN A 28 3.34 -2.69 27.56
N GLU A 29 4.67 -2.70 27.69
CA GLU A 29 5.36 -2.29 28.91
C GLU A 29 5.02 -0.85 29.33
N GLU A 30 4.98 0.09 28.38
CA GLU A 30 4.63 1.49 28.65
C GLU A 30 3.16 1.65 29.04
N ILE A 31 2.26 0.92 28.38
CA ILE A 31 0.82 0.91 28.73
C ILE A 31 0.63 0.34 30.16
N GLN A 32 1.33 -0.75 30.51
CA GLN A 32 1.27 -1.33 31.85
C GLN A 32 1.79 -0.38 32.95
N LYS A 33 2.71 0.52 32.63
CA LYS A 33 3.15 1.61 33.53
C LYS A 33 2.14 2.75 33.66
N GLY A 34 0.98 2.68 32.98
CA GLY A 34 -0.05 3.71 32.98
C GLY A 34 0.18 4.84 31.98
N ASN A 35 1.15 4.72 31.05
CA ASN A 35 1.41 5.71 30.05
C ASN A 35 0.42 5.62 28.87
N SER A 36 -0.13 6.75 28.45
CA SER A 36 -0.87 6.85 27.18
C SER A 36 0.10 7.06 26.03
N LEU A 37 -0.04 6.27 24.96
CA LEU A 37 0.81 6.36 23.78
C LEU A 37 0.06 7.02 22.62
N ILE A 38 0.72 7.92 21.90
CA ILE A 38 0.21 8.50 20.66
C ILE A 38 0.75 7.67 19.49
N SER A 39 -0.14 7.01 18.75
CA SER A 39 0.26 6.14 17.64
C SER A 39 0.28 6.88 16.31
N LEU A 40 1.48 7.08 15.78
CA LEU A 40 1.74 7.59 14.42
C LEU A 40 2.43 6.53 13.54
N GLY A 41 2.39 5.25 13.94
CA GLY A 41 3.06 4.16 13.22
C GLY A 41 2.16 3.45 12.21
N ILE A 42 0.86 3.33 12.48
CA ILE A 42 -0.08 2.57 11.66
C ILE A 42 -0.76 3.48 10.63
N GLY A 43 -0.63 3.14 9.35
CA GLY A 43 -1.30 3.84 8.24
C GLY A 43 -2.76 3.40 8.08
N ASP A 44 -3.58 3.69 9.07
CA ASP A 44 -5.01 3.40 9.08
C ASP A 44 -5.81 4.72 9.17
N PRO A 45 -6.64 5.06 8.17
CA PRO A 45 -7.51 6.22 8.25
C PRO A 45 -8.33 6.23 9.53
N ASP A 46 -8.29 7.36 10.25
CA ASP A 46 -9.00 7.57 11.52
C ASP A 46 -10.40 8.19 11.37
N LEU A 47 -10.68 8.71 10.17
CA LEU A 47 -11.98 9.30 9.86
C LEU A 47 -13.01 8.20 9.53
N PRO A 48 -14.30 8.44 9.79
CA PRO A 48 -15.35 7.48 9.48
C PRO A 48 -15.55 7.31 7.97
N THR A 49 -16.08 6.15 7.58
CA THR A 49 -16.67 5.95 6.26
C THR A 49 -17.83 6.94 6.05
N PRO A 50 -18.01 7.52 4.84
CA PRO A 50 -19.11 8.46 4.59
C PRO A 50 -20.51 7.87 4.85
N ASP A 51 -21.41 8.66 5.42
CA ASP A 51 -22.77 8.21 5.78
C ASP A 51 -23.53 7.64 4.58
N PHE A 52 -23.43 8.26 3.40
CA PHE A 52 -24.11 7.77 2.19
C PHE A 52 -23.66 6.35 1.78
N VAL A 53 -22.40 6.00 2.06
CA VAL A 53 -21.86 4.65 1.84
C VAL A 53 -22.38 3.67 2.90
N ILE A 54 -22.42 4.11 4.17
CA ILE A 54 -22.99 3.32 5.27
C ILE A 54 -24.47 3.03 5.03
N ASP A 55 -25.25 4.04 4.62
CA ASP A 55 -26.67 3.90 4.29
C ASP A 55 -26.89 2.91 3.14
N ARG A 56 -26.00 2.92 2.13
CA ARG A 56 -26.06 1.93 1.05
C ARG A 56 -25.79 0.53 1.58
N LEU A 57 -24.78 0.35 2.43
CA LEU A 57 -24.49 -0.95 3.06
C LEU A 57 -25.70 -1.48 3.81
N VAL A 58 -26.32 -0.64 4.67
CA VAL A 58 -27.47 -1.04 5.48
C VAL A 58 -28.65 -1.49 4.61
N ARG A 59 -28.92 -0.78 3.52
CA ARG A 59 -29.94 -1.18 2.54
C ARG A 59 -29.59 -2.49 1.83
N ALA A 60 -28.36 -2.61 1.38
CA ALA A 60 -27.87 -3.79 0.66
C ALA A 60 -27.83 -5.03 1.57
N ALA A 61 -27.43 -4.89 2.83
CA ALA A 61 -27.40 -5.98 3.80
C ALA A 61 -28.79 -6.54 4.15
N LYS A 62 -29.85 -5.75 3.98
CA LYS A 62 -31.24 -6.23 4.14
C LYS A 62 -31.78 -7.01 2.94
N ASN A 63 -31.09 -6.97 1.80
CA ASN A 63 -31.47 -7.75 0.62
C ASN A 63 -31.01 -9.21 0.78
N PRO A 64 -31.93 -10.20 0.90
CA PRO A 64 -31.53 -11.60 1.10
C PRO A 64 -30.73 -12.19 -0.06
N GLN A 65 -30.81 -11.65 -1.27
CA GLN A 65 -29.99 -12.10 -2.40
C GLN A 65 -28.49 -11.83 -2.17
N ASN A 66 -28.14 -10.84 -1.37
CA ASN A 66 -26.76 -10.55 -1.01
C ASN A 66 -26.18 -11.51 0.03
N HIS A 67 -26.99 -12.39 0.64
CA HIS A 67 -26.53 -13.38 1.61
C HIS A 67 -26.01 -14.66 0.94
N GLN A 68 -26.16 -14.80 -0.37
CA GLN A 68 -25.63 -15.92 -1.15
C GLN A 68 -24.16 -15.66 -1.52
N TYR A 69 -23.46 -16.71 -1.95
CA TYR A 69 -22.11 -16.58 -2.47
C TYR A 69 -22.05 -15.53 -3.59
N PRO A 70 -21.12 -14.58 -3.52
CA PRO A 70 -20.92 -13.61 -4.60
C PRO A 70 -20.30 -14.29 -5.84
N SER A 71 -20.34 -13.59 -6.97
CA SER A 71 -19.52 -13.96 -8.12
C SER A 71 -18.03 -13.90 -7.75
N TYR A 72 -17.23 -14.86 -8.17
CA TYR A 72 -15.77 -14.86 -7.99
C TYR A 72 -15.08 -13.64 -8.64
N TRP A 73 -15.64 -13.15 -9.74
CA TRP A 73 -15.18 -11.92 -10.40
C TRP A 73 -15.66 -10.64 -9.70
N GLY A 74 -16.61 -10.77 -8.80
CA GLY A 74 -17.34 -9.67 -8.18
C GLY A 74 -18.56 -9.23 -8.98
N MET A 75 -19.39 -8.40 -8.36
CA MET A 75 -20.61 -7.86 -8.98
C MET A 75 -20.28 -7.07 -10.24
N LEU A 76 -21.02 -7.35 -11.35
CA LEU A 76 -20.82 -6.62 -12.60
C LEU A 76 -21.06 -5.11 -12.42
N GLU A 77 -22.03 -4.72 -11.60
CA GLU A 77 -22.32 -3.30 -11.34
C GLU A 77 -21.16 -2.60 -10.63
N PHE A 78 -20.47 -3.26 -9.69
CA PHE A 78 -19.26 -2.73 -9.09
C PHE A 78 -18.13 -2.58 -10.13
N ARG A 79 -17.91 -3.61 -10.95
CA ARG A 79 -16.88 -3.57 -12.01
C ARG A 79 -17.18 -2.48 -13.06
N LYS A 80 -18.45 -2.25 -13.41
CA LYS A 80 -18.88 -1.12 -14.24
C LYS A 80 -18.61 0.24 -13.57
N ALA A 81 -18.84 0.35 -12.25
CA ALA A 81 -18.54 1.58 -11.51
C ALA A 81 -17.03 1.86 -11.50
N VAL A 82 -16.20 0.84 -11.30
CA VAL A 82 -14.74 0.94 -11.43
C VAL A 82 -14.34 1.44 -12.81
N ALA A 83 -14.88 0.85 -13.89
CA ALA A 83 -14.55 1.27 -15.27
C ALA A 83 -14.96 2.73 -15.55
N ARG A 84 -16.15 3.17 -15.08
CA ARG A 84 -16.58 4.57 -15.18
C ARG A 84 -15.66 5.52 -14.41
N TRP A 85 -15.28 5.12 -13.18
CA TRP A 85 -14.38 5.92 -12.34
C TRP A 85 -13.01 6.08 -13.00
N TYR A 86 -12.43 5.00 -13.56
CA TYR A 86 -11.18 5.06 -14.32
C TYR A 86 -11.25 5.98 -15.53
N GLN A 87 -12.36 5.90 -16.29
CA GLN A 87 -12.56 6.78 -17.43
C GLN A 87 -12.65 8.26 -17.01
N SER A 88 -13.37 8.56 -15.94
CA SER A 88 -13.53 9.92 -15.42
C SER A 88 -12.25 10.47 -14.81
N ARG A 89 -11.57 9.64 -14.00
CA ARG A 89 -10.42 10.07 -13.19
C ARG A 89 -9.10 10.08 -13.96
N PHE A 90 -8.89 9.12 -14.82
CA PHE A 90 -7.62 8.91 -15.54
C PHE A 90 -7.76 8.96 -17.06
N GLY A 91 -8.96 9.05 -17.61
CA GLY A 91 -9.19 8.97 -19.07
C GLY A 91 -8.96 7.56 -19.64
N VAL A 92 -8.80 6.54 -18.80
CA VAL A 92 -8.54 5.15 -19.21
C VAL A 92 -9.84 4.41 -19.39
N LYS A 93 -10.08 3.86 -20.58
CA LYS A 93 -11.24 3.02 -20.89
C LYS A 93 -10.93 1.57 -20.53
N LEU A 94 -11.82 0.94 -19.78
CA LEU A 94 -11.71 -0.45 -19.37
C LEU A 94 -12.98 -1.22 -19.73
N ASN A 95 -12.82 -2.47 -20.17
CA ASN A 95 -13.92 -3.40 -20.29
C ASN A 95 -14.24 -4.02 -18.91
N PRO A 96 -15.41 -3.73 -18.30
CA PRO A 96 -15.73 -4.24 -16.97
C PRO A 96 -15.87 -5.77 -16.91
N GLU A 97 -16.03 -6.45 -18.04
CA GLU A 97 -16.20 -7.91 -18.07
C GLU A 97 -14.88 -8.67 -18.04
N SER A 98 -13.80 -8.09 -18.60
CA SER A 98 -12.51 -8.77 -18.77
C SER A 98 -11.30 -8.05 -18.17
N GLU A 99 -11.41 -6.73 -17.89
CA GLU A 99 -10.29 -5.89 -17.46
C GLU A 99 -10.47 -5.35 -16.03
N VAL A 100 -11.47 -5.85 -15.30
CA VAL A 100 -11.76 -5.47 -13.90
C VAL A 100 -12.08 -6.72 -13.09
N LEU A 101 -11.42 -6.87 -11.94
CA LEU A 101 -11.65 -7.95 -10.96
C LEU A 101 -11.83 -7.35 -9.56
N THR A 102 -12.86 -7.77 -8.85
CA THR A 102 -13.08 -7.40 -7.45
C THR A 102 -12.14 -8.19 -6.53
N LEU A 103 -11.58 -7.51 -5.52
CA LEU A 103 -10.66 -8.08 -4.54
C LEU A 103 -11.22 -7.95 -3.12
N ILE A 104 -10.84 -8.86 -2.23
CA ILE A 104 -11.06 -8.75 -0.78
C ILE A 104 -10.00 -7.81 -0.17
N GLY A 105 -10.00 -6.55 -0.64
CA GLY A 105 -8.94 -5.57 -0.47
C GLY A 105 -7.75 -5.84 -1.38
N SER A 106 -7.01 -4.79 -1.78
CA SER A 106 -5.87 -4.91 -2.72
C SER A 106 -4.77 -5.88 -2.24
N LYS A 107 -4.54 -5.96 -0.93
CA LYS A 107 -3.53 -6.86 -0.34
C LYS A 107 -3.75 -8.33 -0.71
N GLU A 108 -4.99 -8.78 -0.79
CA GLU A 108 -5.32 -10.15 -1.19
C GLU A 108 -4.83 -10.43 -2.61
N GLY A 109 -5.18 -9.57 -3.58
CA GLY A 109 -4.75 -9.72 -4.96
C GLY A 109 -3.23 -9.63 -5.13
N ILE A 110 -2.57 -8.68 -4.42
CA ILE A 110 -1.11 -8.55 -4.40
C ILE A 110 -0.46 -9.82 -3.83
N GLY A 111 -1.07 -10.41 -2.79
CA GLY A 111 -0.60 -11.65 -2.17
C GLY A 111 -0.72 -12.87 -3.09
N HIS A 112 -1.72 -12.89 -3.95
CA HIS A 112 -2.05 -14.03 -4.81
C HIS A 112 -1.46 -13.94 -6.23
N ILE A 113 -1.16 -12.74 -6.75
CA ILE A 113 -0.69 -12.58 -8.13
C ILE A 113 0.58 -13.39 -8.44
N PRO A 114 1.58 -13.54 -7.53
CA PRO A 114 2.72 -14.40 -7.80
C PRO A 114 2.34 -15.87 -7.99
N LEU A 115 1.29 -16.37 -7.32
CA LEU A 115 0.81 -17.75 -7.52
C LEU A 115 0.32 -18.01 -8.95
N ALA A 116 -0.18 -16.97 -9.63
CA ALA A 116 -0.67 -17.08 -11.01
C ALA A 116 0.46 -17.08 -12.06
N PHE A 117 1.58 -16.39 -11.79
CA PHE A 117 2.55 -16.07 -12.84
C PHE A 117 4.00 -16.46 -12.54
N VAL A 118 4.29 -16.91 -11.31
CA VAL A 118 5.65 -17.25 -10.87
C VAL A 118 5.76 -18.74 -10.56
N ASN A 119 6.58 -19.45 -11.32
CA ASN A 119 6.91 -20.83 -11.00
C ASN A 119 7.99 -20.87 -9.88
N PRO A 120 8.08 -22.00 -9.14
CA PRO A 120 9.17 -22.19 -8.19
C PRO A 120 10.53 -21.93 -8.83
N GLY A 121 11.34 -21.05 -8.20
CA GLY A 121 12.67 -20.66 -8.67
C GLY A 121 12.70 -19.49 -9.66
N GLU A 122 11.58 -19.03 -10.21
CA GLU A 122 11.54 -17.77 -10.98
C GLU A 122 11.59 -16.55 -10.06
N SER A 123 11.94 -15.40 -10.60
CA SER A 123 12.23 -14.19 -9.82
C SER A 123 11.15 -13.11 -9.95
N VAL A 124 11.05 -12.28 -8.91
CA VAL A 124 10.17 -11.11 -8.84
C VAL A 124 10.97 -9.91 -8.35
N LEU A 125 10.92 -8.80 -9.07
CA LEU A 125 11.49 -7.53 -8.65
C LEU A 125 10.57 -6.87 -7.62
N VAL A 126 11.12 -6.56 -6.45
CA VAL A 126 10.39 -5.95 -5.33
C VAL A 126 11.09 -4.68 -4.84
N PRO A 127 10.36 -3.58 -4.56
CA PRO A 127 10.99 -2.35 -4.09
C PRO A 127 11.55 -2.49 -2.67
N ASP A 128 12.70 -1.86 -2.42
CA ASP A 128 13.34 -1.73 -1.11
C ASP A 128 13.78 -0.25 -0.89
N PRO A 129 13.20 0.48 0.08
CA PRO A 129 12.14 0.07 0.98
C PRO A 129 10.80 -0.12 0.24
N GLY A 130 9.97 -1.05 0.72
CA GLY A 130 8.70 -1.37 0.09
C GLY A 130 7.69 -1.98 1.06
N TYR A 131 6.44 -2.10 0.62
CA TYR A 131 5.42 -2.77 1.39
C TYR A 131 5.75 -4.27 1.52
N PRO A 132 5.89 -4.82 2.75
CA PRO A 132 6.47 -6.16 2.96
C PRO A 132 5.74 -7.31 2.26
N VAL A 133 4.48 -7.08 1.83
CA VAL A 133 3.69 -8.12 1.16
C VAL A 133 4.28 -8.56 -0.17
N TYR A 134 4.95 -7.69 -0.92
CA TYR A 134 5.54 -8.07 -2.22
C TYR A 134 6.61 -9.15 -2.06
N HIS A 135 7.49 -8.96 -1.10
CA HIS A 135 8.54 -9.93 -0.75
C HIS A 135 7.93 -11.24 -0.21
N ALA A 136 7.04 -11.14 0.76
CA ALA A 136 6.41 -12.30 1.38
C ALA A 136 5.58 -13.13 0.38
N ALA A 137 4.78 -12.48 -0.47
CA ALA A 137 3.97 -13.15 -1.50
C ALA A 137 4.84 -13.92 -2.50
N THR A 138 5.98 -13.33 -2.90
CA THR A 138 6.95 -14.00 -3.78
C THR A 138 7.50 -15.27 -3.16
N LEU A 139 7.92 -15.23 -1.89
CA LEU A 139 8.42 -16.40 -1.15
C LEU A 139 7.34 -17.48 -0.99
N LEU A 140 6.11 -17.09 -0.68
CA LEU A 140 4.98 -18.01 -0.52
C LEU A 140 4.62 -18.73 -1.82
N ALA A 141 4.80 -18.05 -2.97
CA ALA A 141 4.65 -18.66 -4.29
C ALA A 141 5.84 -19.56 -4.69
N GLY A 142 6.91 -19.61 -3.90
CA GLY A 142 8.12 -20.38 -4.21
C GLY A 142 9.11 -19.64 -5.12
N GLY A 143 8.85 -18.36 -5.40
CA GLY A 143 9.72 -17.50 -6.19
C GLY A 143 10.87 -16.89 -5.39
N HIS A 144 11.77 -16.21 -6.10
CA HIS A 144 12.91 -15.46 -5.54
C HIS A 144 12.64 -13.96 -5.61
N PRO A 145 12.42 -13.26 -4.47
CA PRO A 145 12.35 -11.81 -4.49
C PRO A 145 13.73 -11.21 -4.72
N ILE A 146 13.83 -10.32 -5.72
CA ILE A 146 15.02 -9.51 -6.02
C ILE A 146 14.72 -8.09 -5.59
N PRO A 147 15.24 -7.62 -4.44
CA PRO A 147 15.02 -6.24 -4.01
C PRO A 147 15.81 -5.28 -4.91
N PHE A 148 15.14 -4.20 -5.32
CA PHE A 148 15.79 -3.07 -5.98
C PHE A 148 15.68 -1.82 -5.10
N ALA A 149 16.81 -1.12 -4.98
CA ALA A 149 16.94 0.00 -4.06
C ALA A 149 16.16 1.25 -4.53
N LEU A 150 15.30 1.80 -3.66
CA LEU A 150 14.68 3.10 -3.83
C LEU A 150 15.46 4.14 -3.03
N LYS A 151 16.37 4.86 -3.69
CA LYS A 151 17.32 5.79 -3.04
C LYS A 151 16.83 7.25 -3.13
N GLU A 152 17.10 8.01 -2.08
CA GLU A 152 16.77 9.45 -2.01
C GLU A 152 17.34 10.25 -3.18
N LYS A 153 18.57 9.93 -3.63
CA LYS A 153 19.22 10.59 -4.79
C LYS A 153 18.42 10.46 -6.09
N ASN A 154 17.60 9.40 -6.21
CA ASN A 154 16.71 9.15 -7.35
C ASN A 154 15.24 9.50 -6.98
N LYS A 155 15.00 10.30 -5.94
CA LYS A 155 13.65 10.63 -5.44
C LYS A 155 12.81 9.37 -5.13
N PHE A 156 13.45 8.31 -4.67
CA PHE A 156 12.85 6.99 -4.39
C PHE A 156 12.16 6.37 -5.61
N LEU A 157 12.63 6.66 -6.83
CA LEU A 157 12.26 5.96 -8.05
C LEU A 157 13.32 4.87 -8.36
N PRO A 158 12.93 3.77 -9.04
CA PRO A 158 13.84 2.74 -9.51
C PRO A 158 14.94 3.29 -10.42
N ASP A 159 16.13 2.75 -10.30
CA ASP A 159 17.21 2.91 -11.29
C ASP A 159 17.18 1.69 -12.22
N PHE A 160 16.61 1.87 -13.42
CA PHE A 160 16.51 0.77 -14.39
C PHE A 160 17.85 0.23 -14.86
N GLY A 161 18.92 1.02 -14.81
CA GLY A 161 20.26 0.55 -15.09
C GLY A 161 20.81 -0.40 -14.01
N GLU A 162 20.52 -0.13 -12.74
CA GLU A 162 20.83 -1.07 -11.63
C GLU A 162 19.98 -2.34 -11.74
N ILE A 163 18.68 -2.22 -12.02
CA ILE A 163 17.76 -3.36 -12.17
C ILE A 163 18.17 -4.24 -13.35
N GLU A 164 18.57 -3.66 -14.48
CA GLU A 164 19.00 -4.41 -15.65
C GLU A 164 20.21 -5.32 -15.35
N ARG A 165 21.18 -4.83 -14.58
CA ARG A 165 22.33 -5.65 -14.11
C ARG A 165 21.88 -6.81 -13.20
N GLN A 166 20.89 -6.57 -12.33
CA GLN A 166 20.32 -7.63 -11.47
C GLN A 166 19.61 -8.71 -12.28
N ILE A 167 18.85 -8.32 -13.32
CA ILE A 167 18.14 -9.26 -14.20
C ILE A 167 19.13 -10.19 -14.94
N GLN A 168 20.24 -9.65 -15.44
CA GLN A 168 21.24 -10.43 -16.18
C GLN A 168 21.88 -11.56 -15.36
N SER A 169 21.98 -11.39 -14.04
CA SER A 169 22.55 -12.38 -13.10
C SER A 169 21.49 -13.26 -12.41
N SER A 170 20.21 -13.08 -12.74
CA SER A 170 19.11 -13.71 -12.05
C SER A 170 18.44 -14.81 -12.87
N THR A 171 17.67 -15.68 -12.20
CA THR A 171 16.71 -16.54 -12.87
C THR A 171 15.65 -15.69 -13.56
N LYS A 172 14.86 -16.30 -14.44
CA LYS A 172 13.82 -15.61 -15.22
C LYS A 172 12.94 -14.73 -14.33
N VAL A 173 12.97 -13.43 -14.59
CA VAL A 173 12.15 -12.44 -13.88
C VAL A 173 10.76 -12.38 -14.51
N LYS A 174 9.71 -12.46 -13.70
CA LYS A 174 8.32 -12.54 -14.15
C LYS A 174 7.50 -11.30 -13.84
N ILE A 175 7.72 -10.69 -12.67
CA ILE A 175 6.92 -9.58 -12.16
C ILE A 175 7.86 -8.47 -11.69
N LEU A 176 7.45 -7.23 -11.95
CA LEU A 176 7.96 -6.01 -11.33
C LEU A 176 6.83 -5.39 -10.49
N PHE A 177 6.99 -5.37 -9.17
CA PHE A 177 6.10 -4.59 -8.30
C PHE A 177 6.54 -3.14 -8.23
N LEU A 178 5.58 -2.23 -8.40
CA LEU A 178 5.73 -0.79 -8.17
C LEU A 178 4.63 -0.31 -7.23
N ASN A 179 4.90 0.74 -6.47
CA ASN A 179 3.90 1.37 -5.60
C ASN A 179 4.11 2.89 -5.62
N TYR A 180 3.23 3.61 -6.30
CA TYR A 180 3.22 5.08 -6.37
C TYR A 180 1.78 5.60 -6.40
N PRO A 181 1.41 6.55 -5.50
CA PRO A 181 2.22 7.10 -4.41
C PRO A 181 2.69 6.02 -3.43
N ASN A 182 3.92 6.15 -2.95
CA ASN A 182 4.65 5.06 -2.30
C ASN A 182 4.39 4.96 -0.78
N ASN A 183 4.26 3.75 -0.30
CA ASN A 183 4.41 3.38 1.10
C ASN A 183 5.72 2.56 1.24
N PRO A 184 6.76 3.05 1.97
CA PRO A 184 6.69 4.05 3.02
C PRO A 184 7.15 5.47 2.63
N THR A 185 7.77 5.68 1.48
CA THR A 185 8.58 6.87 1.17
C THR A 185 7.77 8.11 0.83
N SER A 186 6.47 7.96 0.55
CA SER A 186 5.57 9.00 0.03
C SER A 186 5.98 9.58 -1.32
N ALA A 187 6.90 8.94 -2.02
CA ALA A 187 7.32 9.36 -3.35
C ALA A 187 6.17 9.25 -4.35
N SER A 188 6.09 10.22 -5.24
CA SER A 188 5.18 10.25 -6.39
C SER A 188 5.92 9.87 -7.68
N ALA A 189 5.19 9.34 -8.65
CA ALA A 189 5.70 9.02 -9.98
C ALA A 189 4.99 9.84 -11.06
N SER A 190 5.72 10.32 -12.04
CA SER A 190 5.15 11.03 -13.19
C SER A 190 4.67 10.08 -14.28
N LEU A 191 3.86 10.58 -15.19
CA LEU A 191 3.46 9.81 -16.37
C LEU A 191 4.66 9.46 -17.26
N GLU A 192 5.68 10.33 -17.32
CA GLU A 192 6.91 10.05 -18.07
C GLU A 192 7.66 8.86 -17.48
N PHE A 193 7.76 8.79 -16.16
CA PHE A 193 8.33 7.62 -15.48
C PHE A 193 7.56 6.34 -15.84
N PHE A 194 6.24 6.36 -15.87
CA PHE A 194 5.47 5.19 -16.28
C PHE A 194 5.67 4.79 -17.74
N LYS A 195 5.98 5.73 -18.65
CA LYS A 195 6.39 5.40 -20.02
C LYS A 195 7.74 4.66 -20.06
N GLU A 196 8.69 5.07 -19.21
CA GLU A 196 9.97 4.36 -19.06
C GLU A 196 9.75 2.94 -18.51
N VAL A 197 8.87 2.78 -17.51
CA VAL A 197 8.46 1.47 -16.97
C VAL A 197 7.92 0.58 -18.08
N VAL A 198 7.02 1.09 -18.92
CA VAL A 198 6.43 0.32 -20.05
C VAL A 198 7.50 -0.13 -21.03
N SER A 199 8.42 0.78 -21.40
CA SER A 199 9.51 0.46 -22.31
C SER A 199 10.43 -0.65 -21.73
N PHE A 200 10.82 -0.50 -20.47
CA PHE A 200 11.63 -1.47 -19.74
C PHE A 200 10.95 -2.84 -19.65
N ALA A 201 9.69 -2.86 -19.22
CA ALA A 201 8.95 -4.10 -19.03
C ALA A 201 8.67 -4.84 -20.34
N LYS A 202 8.39 -4.13 -21.45
CA LYS A 202 8.25 -4.72 -22.79
C LYS A 202 9.58 -5.32 -23.27
N LYS A 203 10.71 -4.63 -23.09
CA LYS A 203 12.04 -5.12 -23.44
C LYS A 203 12.38 -6.45 -22.76
N HIS A 204 12.02 -6.59 -21.47
CA HIS A 204 12.36 -7.75 -20.66
C HIS A 204 11.22 -8.78 -20.51
N GLN A 205 10.07 -8.53 -21.15
CA GLN A 205 8.86 -9.39 -21.05
C GLN A 205 8.41 -9.64 -19.60
N ILE A 206 8.40 -8.58 -18.78
CA ILE A 206 8.07 -8.61 -17.35
C ILE A 206 6.66 -8.03 -17.16
N ILE A 207 5.84 -8.68 -16.34
CA ILE A 207 4.53 -8.16 -15.93
C ILE A 207 4.74 -7.02 -14.93
N VAL A 208 4.12 -5.87 -15.16
CA VAL A 208 4.09 -4.77 -14.19
C VAL A 208 2.86 -4.89 -13.30
N CYS A 209 3.08 -4.97 -11.99
CA CYS A 209 2.05 -4.94 -10.95
C CYS A 209 2.18 -3.63 -10.17
N HIS A 210 1.37 -2.64 -10.50
CA HIS A 210 1.38 -1.34 -9.83
C HIS A 210 0.35 -1.30 -8.69
N ASP A 211 0.80 -1.08 -7.45
CA ASP A 211 -0.07 -0.85 -6.28
C ASP A 211 -0.35 0.64 -6.14
N ASN A 212 -1.58 1.04 -6.47
CA ASN A 212 -2.04 2.43 -6.51
C ASN A 212 -3.09 2.73 -5.44
N ALA A 213 -2.84 2.29 -4.21
CA ALA A 213 -3.78 2.44 -3.11
C ALA A 213 -3.99 3.90 -2.63
N TYR A 214 -3.11 4.83 -3.02
CA TYR A 214 -3.06 6.20 -2.50
C TYR A 214 -3.31 7.28 -3.55
N SER A 215 -3.74 6.96 -4.75
CA SER A 215 -3.95 7.92 -5.86
C SER A 215 -4.89 9.07 -5.52
N GLU A 216 -5.84 8.86 -4.61
CA GLU A 216 -6.83 9.87 -4.24
C GLU A 216 -6.41 10.72 -3.01
N ILE A 217 -5.29 10.37 -2.37
CA ILE A 217 -4.72 11.14 -1.25
C ILE A 217 -3.52 11.92 -1.76
N PHE A 218 -3.80 13.08 -2.34
CA PHE A 218 -2.79 13.99 -2.90
C PHE A 218 -3.05 15.43 -2.43
N TYR A 219 -2.03 16.28 -2.52
CA TYR A 219 -2.02 17.61 -1.95
C TYR A 219 -1.59 18.64 -2.97
N ASP A 220 -1.78 19.92 -2.62
CA ASP A 220 -1.29 21.07 -3.37
C ASP A 220 -1.72 21.04 -4.85
N HIS A 221 -2.93 20.50 -5.13
CA HIS A 221 -3.49 20.34 -6.49
C HIS A 221 -2.63 19.50 -7.45
N CYS A 222 -1.88 18.52 -6.91
CA CYS A 222 -1.02 17.62 -7.69
C CYS A 222 -1.64 16.21 -7.82
N PRO A 223 -2.64 16.00 -8.73
CA PRO A 223 -3.29 14.71 -8.89
C PRO A 223 -2.30 13.65 -9.38
N GLN A 224 -2.36 12.47 -8.78
CA GLN A 224 -1.46 11.37 -9.09
C GLN A 224 -1.93 10.62 -10.35
N PRO A 225 -1.03 10.26 -11.26
CA PRO A 225 -1.38 9.50 -12.46
C PRO A 225 -1.59 8.01 -12.18
N SER A 226 -2.34 7.35 -13.05
CA SER A 226 -2.39 5.89 -13.16
C SER A 226 -1.28 5.39 -14.09
N PHE A 227 -0.66 4.26 -13.77
CA PHE A 227 0.24 3.56 -14.67
C PHE A 227 -0.42 3.25 -16.02
N LEU A 228 -1.72 2.90 -16.01
CA LEU A 228 -2.47 2.57 -17.22
C LEU A 228 -2.69 3.75 -18.17
N GLN A 229 -2.38 4.99 -17.77
CA GLN A 229 -2.36 6.15 -18.68
C GLN A 229 -1.15 6.12 -19.64
N ALA A 230 -0.08 5.39 -19.28
CA ALA A 230 1.06 5.29 -20.17
C ALA A 230 0.75 4.43 -21.39
N PRO A 231 1.08 4.89 -22.62
CA PRO A 231 0.80 4.14 -23.84
C PRO A 231 1.39 2.73 -23.81
N GLY A 232 0.55 1.72 -24.02
CA GLY A 232 0.93 0.31 -24.00
C GLY A 232 1.09 -0.31 -22.62
N ALA A 233 0.74 0.39 -21.54
CA ALA A 233 0.77 -0.15 -20.19
C ALA A 233 -0.21 -1.33 -20.01
N ILE A 234 -1.40 -1.23 -20.60
CA ILE A 234 -2.40 -2.29 -20.55
C ILE A 234 -1.95 -3.58 -21.22
N ASP A 235 -1.01 -3.53 -22.16
CA ASP A 235 -0.48 -4.72 -22.84
C ASP A 235 0.33 -5.62 -21.89
N ILE A 236 0.95 -5.02 -20.85
CA ILE A 236 1.98 -5.68 -20.05
C ILE A 236 1.75 -5.58 -18.54
N GLY A 237 0.67 -4.94 -18.07
CA GLY A 237 0.55 -4.70 -16.64
C GLY A 237 -0.88 -4.58 -16.13
N CYS A 238 -0.94 -4.44 -14.84
CA CYS A 238 -2.17 -4.26 -14.07
C CYS A 238 -1.95 -3.29 -12.91
N GLU A 239 -3.05 -2.77 -12.38
CA GLU A 239 -3.04 -1.80 -11.30
C GLU A 239 -4.02 -2.21 -10.20
N PHE A 240 -3.51 -2.31 -8.96
CA PHE A 240 -4.28 -2.63 -7.77
C PHE A 240 -4.78 -1.36 -7.10
N HIS A 241 -6.05 -1.33 -6.78
CA HIS A 241 -6.66 -0.24 -6.02
C HIS A 241 -7.34 -0.72 -4.75
N SER A 242 -7.36 0.16 -3.75
CA SER A 242 -8.00 -0.09 -2.47
C SER A 242 -9.05 0.97 -2.20
N ILE A 243 -10.28 0.55 -1.95
CA ILE A 243 -11.34 1.42 -1.42
C ILE A 243 -11.03 1.86 0.03
N SER A 244 -10.18 1.11 0.71
CA SER A 244 -9.80 1.31 2.12
C SER A 244 -9.30 2.71 2.44
N LYS A 245 -8.47 3.31 1.55
CA LYS A 245 -7.80 4.58 1.82
C LYS A 245 -8.60 5.78 1.31
N THR A 246 -9.22 5.59 0.15
CA THR A 246 -10.00 6.62 -0.52
C THR A 246 -11.28 6.98 0.24
N PHE A 247 -11.92 6.00 0.91
CA PHE A 247 -13.22 6.18 1.56
C PHE A 247 -13.24 5.75 3.03
N ASN A 248 -12.07 5.64 3.68
CA ASN A 248 -11.96 5.20 5.08
C ASN A 248 -12.66 3.86 5.35
N MET A 249 -12.49 2.89 4.45
CA MET A 249 -13.16 1.59 4.47
C MET A 249 -12.18 0.43 4.72
N THR A 250 -11.19 0.61 5.60
CA THR A 250 -10.12 -0.38 5.81
C THR A 250 -10.64 -1.72 6.29
N GLY A 251 -11.61 -1.72 7.21
CA GLY A 251 -12.23 -2.93 7.75
C GLY A 251 -13.21 -3.62 6.79
N TRP A 252 -13.66 -2.96 5.73
CA TRP A 252 -14.69 -3.46 4.82
C TRP A 252 -14.18 -4.49 3.80
N ARG A 253 -12.86 -4.52 3.60
CA ARG A 253 -12.17 -5.47 2.73
C ARG A 253 -12.66 -5.45 1.28
N VAL A 254 -12.68 -4.28 0.66
CA VAL A 254 -12.99 -4.12 -0.78
C VAL A 254 -11.84 -3.42 -1.49
N GLY A 255 -11.49 -3.95 -2.64
CA GLY A 255 -10.54 -3.40 -3.59
C GLY A 255 -10.81 -3.95 -4.98
N PHE A 256 -9.97 -3.59 -5.93
CA PHE A 256 -10.08 -4.11 -7.28
C PHE A 256 -8.72 -4.13 -7.99
N LEU A 257 -8.63 -5.00 -8.99
CA LEU A 257 -7.54 -5.07 -9.96
C LEU A 257 -8.09 -4.66 -11.33
N VAL A 258 -7.31 -3.87 -12.05
CA VAL A 258 -7.61 -3.47 -13.43
C VAL A 258 -6.40 -3.63 -14.32
N GLY A 259 -6.59 -3.85 -15.61
CA GLY A 259 -5.50 -3.92 -16.57
C GLY A 259 -5.63 -5.04 -17.60
N ASN A 260 -4.51 -5.64 -17.98
CA ASN A 260 -4.45 -6.67 -19.01
C ASN A 260 -5.40 -7.85 -18.72
N PRO A 261 -6.30 -8.21 -19.67
CA PRO A 261 -7.30 -9.25 -19.42
C PRO A 261 -6.70 -10.64 -19.11
N LYS A 262 -5.51 -10.98 -19.63
CA LYS A 262 -4.84 -12.24 -19.30
C LYS A 262 -4.28 -12.25 -17.88
N ILE A 263 -3.83 -11.08 -17.39
CA ILE A 263 -3.37 -10.93 -16.00
C ILE A 263 -4.57 -11.01 -15.05
N ILE A 264 -5.67 -10.36 -15.42
CA ILE A 264 -6.93 -10.41 -14.68
C ILE A 264 -7.44 -11.86 -14.58
N ASP A 265 -7.52 -12.58 -15.70
CA ASP A 265 -7.97 -13.96 -15.74
C ASP A 265 -7.07 -14.89 -14.91
N GLY A 266 -5.75 -14.75 -15.02
CA GLY A 266 -4.81 -15.55 -14.22
C GLY A 266 -5.00 -15.39 -12.72
N LEU A 267 -5.19 -14.15 -12.23
CA LEU A 267 -5.51 -13.93 -10.82
C LEU A 267 -6.91 -14.45 -10.46
N ALA A 268 -7.90 -14.27 -11.33
CA ALA A 268 -9.25 -14.80 -11.12
C ALA A 268 -9.26 -16.32 -10.95
N GLN A 269 -8.45 -17.07 -11.73
CA GLN A 269 -8.29 -18.50 -11.57
C GLN A 269 -7.72 -18.88 -10.20
N VAL A 270 -6.73 -18.15 -9.68
CA VAL A 270 -6.21 -18.37 -8.32
C VAL A 270 -7.30 -18.09 -7.30
N LYS A 271 -8.01 -16.96 -7.41
CA LYS A 271 -9.09 -16.59 -6.49
C LYS A 271 -10.21 -17.62 -6.42
N THR A 272 -10.69 -18.11 -7.55
CA THR A 272 -11.77 -19.12 -7.58
C THR A 272 -11.41 -20.42 -6.86
N ASN A 273 -10.13 -20.66 -6.60
CA ASN A 273 -9.64 -21.84 -5.88
C ASN A 273 -9.24 -21.55 -4.42
N ILE A 274 -9.21 -20.29 -4.00
CA ILE A 274 -8.76 -19.88 -2.67
C ILE A 274 -9.88 -19.22 -1.86
N ASP A 275 -10.67 -18.34 -2.48
CA ASP A 275 -11.72 -17.59 -1.81
C ASP A 275 -13.05 -17.62 -2.59
N SER A 276 -14.12 -17.12 -1.97
CA SER A 276 -15.46 -17.03 -2.56
C SER A 276 -15.89 -15.61 -2.87
N GLY A 277 -14.95 -14.66 -2.90
CA GLY A 277 -15.21 -13.26 -3.25
C GLY A 277 -15.65 -12.38 -2.07
N ALA A 278 -15.80 -11.10 -2.34
CA ALA A 278 -16.21 -10.10 -1.36
C ALA A 278 -17.73 -10.07 -1.17
N PHE A 279 -18.19 -9.83 0.06
CA PHE A 279 -19.62 -9.71 0.38
C PHE A 279 -20.31 -8.69 -0.53
N ASN A 280 -21.45 -9.10 -1.15
CA ASN A 280 -22.17 -8.29 -2.14
C ASN A 280 -22.61 -6.92 -1.59
N ALA A 281 -23.06 -6.87 -0.34
CA ALA A 281 -23.46 -5.60 0.25
C ALA A 281 -22.29 -4.59 0.38
N CYS A 282 -21.08 -5.08 0.64
CA CYS A 282 -19.88 -4.24 0.64
C CYS A 282 -19.53 -3.75 -0.77
N GLN A 283 -19.75 -4.58 -1.80
CA GLN A 283 -19.52 -4.18 -3.20
C GLN A 283 -20.55 -3.13 -3.66
N GLU A 284 -21.82 -3.25 -3.24
CA GLU A 284 -22.85 -2.24 -3.52
C GLU A 284 -22.52 -0.89 -2.86
N ALA A 285 -22.06 -0.92 -1.61
CA ALA A 285 -21.63 0.28 -0.90
C ALA A 285 -20.37 0.91 -1.56
N ALA A 286 -19.41 0.08 -2.00
CA ALA A 286 -18.24 0.56 -2.74
C ALA A 286 -18.62 1.12 -4.12
N THR A 287 -19.66 0.58 -4.77
CA THR A 287 -20.24 1.15 -6.00
C THR A 287 -20.77 2.56 -5.76
N GLU A 288 -21.51 2.76 -4.67
CA GLU A 288 -22.02 4.07 -4.27
C GLU A 288 -20.88 5.06 -3.99
N ALA A 289 -19.83 4.60 -3.27
CA ALA A 289 -18.65 5.38 -2.99
C ALA A 289 -17.95 5.88 -4.27
N LEU A 290 -17.74 5.00 -5.27
CA LEU A 290 -17.09 5.37 -6.53
C LEU A 290 -17.95 6.30 -7.38
N ASN A 291 -19.28 6.11 -7.41
CA ASN A 291 -20.19 6.94 -8.19
C ASN A 291 -20.32 8.37 -7.63
N HIS A 292 -20.07 8.55 -6.32
CA HIS A 292 -20.23 9.82 -5.60
C HIS A 292 -18.95 10.23 -4.85
N SER A 293 -17.78 9.99 -5.44
CA SER A 293 -16.48 10.19 -4.80
C SER A 293 -16.21 11.65 -4.39
N GLU A 294 -16.63 12.60 -5.19
CA GLU A 294 -16.58 14.02 -4.85
C GLU A 294 -17.96 14.50 -4.29
N PRO A 295 -18.05 15.39 -3.30
CA PRO A 295 -16.97 16.20 -2.68
C PRO A 295 -16.22 15.51 -1.53
N PHE A 296 -16.51 14.24 -1.20
CA PHE A 296 -15.89 13.55 -0.07
C PHE A 296 -14.36 13.50 -0.18
N CYS A 297 -13.83 13.03 -1.33
CA CYS A 297 -12.38 12.95 -1.54
C CYS A 297 -11.69 14.32 -1.46
N SER A 298 -12.36 15.37 -1.97
CA SER A 298 -11.85 16.75 -1.87
C SER A 298 -11.71 17.20 -0.41
N ASN A 299 -12.72 16.95 0.41
CA ASN A 299 -12.66 17.27 1.84
C ASN A 299 -11.61 16.43 2.57
N LEU A 300 -11.50 15.14 2.24
CA LEU A 300 -10.50 14.24 2.82
C LEU A 300 -9.07 14.74 2.53
N ARG A 301 -8.79 15.13 1.29
CA ARG A 301 -7.51 15.73 0.89
C ARG A 301 -7.20 16.99 1.70
N ARG A 302 -8.18 17.88 1.89
CA ARG A 302 -8.01 19.11 2.70
C ARG A 302 -7.65 18.78 4.14
N ILE A 303 -8.32 17.81 4.76
CA ILE A 303 -8.05 17.39 6.14
C ILE A 303 -6.62 16.84 6.27
N TYR A 304 -6.23 15.93 5.39
CA TYR A 304 -4.88 15.37 5.44
C TYR A 304 -3.79 16.38 5.07
N GLN A 305 -4.09 17.34 4.20
CA GLN A 305 -3.16 18.44 3.91
C GLN A 305 -2.92 19.31 5.14
N GLU A 306 -3.96 19.69 5.89
CA GLU A 306 -3.82 20.42 7.16
C GLU A 306 -2.95 19.61 8.15
N ARG A 307 -3.21 18.33 8.30
CA ARG A 307 -2.48 17.43 9.20
C ARG A 307 -1.01 17.29 8.81
N ARG A 308 -0.74 17.14 7.51
CA ARG A 308 0.62 17.15 6.95
C ARG A 308 1.36 18.43 7.32
N ASP A 309 0.71 19.56 7.11
CA ASP A 309 1.31 20.89 7.32
C ASP A 309 1.51 21.23 8.81
N ILE A 310 0.92 20.45 9.73
CA ILE A 310 1.24 20.48 11.17
C ILE A 310 2.45 19.60 11.47
N LEU A 311 2.46 18.35 10.99
CA LEU A 311 3.44 17.36 11.43
C LEU A 311 4.82 17.57 10.76
N ILE A 312 4.87 17.84 9.46
CA ILE A 312 6.14 17.93 8.72
C ILE A 312 7.09 19.00 9.29
N PRO A 313 6.67 20.25 9.53
CA PRO A 313 7.54 21.26 10.13
C PRO A 313 8.01 20.87 11.55
N ALA A 314 7.17 20.16 12.31
CA ALA A 314 7.53 19.71 13.65
C ALA A 314 8.64 18.64 13.61
N LEU A 315 8.56 17.67 12.67
CA LEU A 315 9.62 16.69 12.46
C LEU A 315 10.93 17.36 12.01
N GLN A 316 10.85 18.30 11.07
CA GLN A 316 12.03 19.05 10.60
C GLN A 316 12.70 19.88 11.73
N ALA A 317 11.92 20.42 12.64
CA ALA A 317 12.44 21.19 13.79
C ALA A 317 13.25 20.33 14.79
N THR A 318 13.09 19.00 14.77
CA THR A 318 13.92 18.08 15.58
C THR A 318 15.26 17.73 14.94
N GLY A 319 15.55 18.21 13.73
CA GLY A 319 16.75 17.89 12.95
C GLY A 319 16.56 16.74 11.96
N LEU A 320 15.38 16.12 11.91
CA LEU A 320 15.07 15.09 10.92
C LEU A 320 14.94 15.71 9.52
N LYS A 321 15.54 15.04 8.51
CA LYS A 321 15.35 15.43 7.11
C LYS A 321 14.09 14.76 6.57
N CYS A 322 13.03 15.53 6.45
CA CYS A 322 11.73 15.05 5.96
C CYS A 322 11.25 15.97 4.83
N GLN A 323 11.05 15.38 3.64
CA GLN A 323 10.43 16.13 2.53
C GLN A 323 8.92 16.23 2.77
N LYS A 324 8.33 17.36 2.31
CA LYS A 324 6.88 17.53 2.34
C LYS A 324 6.25 16.62 1.30
N PRO A 325 5.42 15.63 1.69
CA PRO A 325 4.85 14.69 0.74
C PRO A 325 3.78 15.36 -0.15
N GLU A 326 3.78 15.01 -1.43
CA GLU A 326 2.76 15.43 -2.40
C GLU A 326 1.51 14.53 -2.35
N ALA A 327 1.67 13.32 -1.82
CA ALA A 327 0.61 12.32 -1.71
C ALA A 327 0.83 11.40 -0.51
N THR A 328 -0.11 10.47 -0.28
CA THR A 328 -0.20 9.56 0.87
C THR A 328 -0.49 10.31 2.18
N PHE A 329 -0.57 9.59 3.28
CA PHE A 329 -0.64 10.17 4.63
C PHE A 329 0.59 9.76 5.47
N TYR A 330 1.73 9.56 4.80
CA TYR A 330 3.00 9.20 5.45
C TYR A 330 3.98 10.36 5.39
N ALA A 331 4.80 10.44 6.43
CA ALA A 331 6.01 11.23 6.47
C ALA A 331 7.20 10.28 6.59
N TRP A 332 8.10 10.31 5.60
CA TRP A 332 9.32 9.53 5.59
C TRP A 332 10.48 10.43 5.98
N ALA A 333 11.02 10.22 7.18
CA ALA A 333 12.01 11.10 7.77
C ALA A 333 13.34 10.36 7.89
N ARG A 334 14.41 10.99 7.35
CA ARG A 334 15.78 10.48 7.47
C ARG A 334 16.36 10.89 8.82
N LEU A 335 16.93 9.91 9.50
CA LEU A 335 17.67 10.06 10.75
C LEU A 335 19.09 10.62 10.47
N PRO A 336 19.75 11.19 11.46
CA PRO A 336 21.18 11.46 11.38
C PRO A 336 21.97 10.19 11.09
N GLU A 337 23.11 10.38 10.45
CA GLU A 337 23.99 9.30 10.04
C GLU A 337 24.42 8.43 11.23
N GLY A 338 24.31 7.13 11.09
CA GLY A 338 24.69 6.16 12.11
C GLY A 338 23.66 5.95 13.23
N TYR A 339 22.48 6.63 13.22
CA TYR A 339 21.44 6.37 14.20
C TYR A 339 20.51 5.25 13.71
N PRO A 340 20.47 4.08 14.41
CA PRO A 340 19.64 2.96 13.98
C PRO A 340 18.15 3.28 14.09
N SER A 341 17.38 2.94 13.04
CA SER A 341 15.94 3.19 12.92
C SER A 341 15.15 2.64 14.12
N GLU A 342 15.45 1.42 14.54
CA GLU A 342 14.79 0.77 15.66
C GLU A 342 15.05 1.51 16.97
N ASN A 343 16.30 1.88 17.25
CA ASN A 343 16.67 2.58 18.48
C ASN A 343 15.94 3.92 18.58
N TYR A 344 15.87 4.68 17.48
CA TYR A 344 15.13 5.94 17.44
C TYR A 344 13.64 5.75 17.81
N VAL A 345 12.98 4.73 17.25
CA VAL A 345 11.57 4.45 17.55
C VAL A 345 11.40 4.01 19.03
N LEU A 346 12.32 3.23 19.56
CA LEU A 346 12.27 2.83 20.97
C LEU A 346 12.44 4.02 21.92
N ASP A 347 13.34 4.95 21.58
CA ASP A 347 13.55 6.19 22.35
C ASP A 347 12.34 7.12 22.26
N LEU A 348 11.71 7.22 21.08
CA LEU A 348 10.45 7.94 20.90
C LEU A 348 9.35 7.41 21.81
N ILE A 349 9.19 6.10 21.89
CA ILE A 349 8.16 5.47 22.73
C ILE A 349 8.46 5.72 24.22
N ARG A 350 9.72 5.49 24.65
CA ARG A 350 10.10 5.60 26.06
C ARG A 350 10.06 7.02 26.59
N ASN A 351 10.56 7.97 25.79
CA ASN A 351 10.80 9.33 26.25
C ASN A 351 9.65 10.28 25.90
N GLN A 352 9.04 10.13 24.70
CA GLN A 352 8.00 11.04 24.20
C GLN A 352 6.59 10.42 24.15
N LYS A 353 6.48 9.10 24.38
CA LYS A 353 5.22 8.36 24.31
C LYS A 353 4.59 8.41 22.90
N ILE A 354 5.42 8.56 21.88
CA ILE A 354 5.02 8.56 20.46
C ILE A 354 5.50 7.25 19.81
N VAL A 355 4.60 6.58 19.08
CA VAL A 355 4.90 5.37 18.32
C VAL A 355 5.03 5.72 16.84
N ALA A 356 6.16 5.38 16.24
CA ALA A 356 6.41 5.47 14.80
C ALA A 356 6.83 4.10 14.26
N THR A 357 7.07 3.99 12.96
CA THR A 357 7.54 2.74 12.35
C THR A 357 8.99 2.89 11.90
N PRO A 358 9.92 2.04 12.36
CA PRO A 358 11.30 2.11 11.93
C PRO A 358 11.41 1.70 10.44
N GLY A 359 12.31 2.38 9.73
CA GLY A 359 12.42 2.23 8.28
C GLY A 359 12.90 0.85 7.84
N ASN A 360 13.77 0.19 8.63
CA ASN A 360 14.20 -1.19 8.36
C ASN A 360 13.05 -2.21 8.38
N GLY A 361 11.87 -1.85 8.88
CA GLY A 361 10.64 -2.64 8.75
C GLY A 361 10.10 -2.73 7.32
N PHE A 362 10.64 -1.93 6.41
CA PHE A 362 10.25 -1.89 5.00
C PHE A 362 11.33 -2.43 4.06
N GLY A 363 12.46 -2.87 4.59
CA GLY A 363 13.61 -3.37 3.82
C GLY A 363 14.94 -2.78 4.30
N GLN A 364 16.03 -3.26 3.74
CA GLN A 364 17.38 -2.85 4.16
C GLN A 364 17.69 -1.39 3.82
N GLU A 365 17.23 -0.91 2.66
CA GLU A 365 17.39 0.49 2.23
C GLU A 365 16.51 1.46 3.05
N GLY A 366 15.64 0.93 3.89
CA GLY A 366 14.87 1.71 4.87
C GLY A 366 15.63 2.01 6.16
N GLU A 367 16.80 1.40 6.40
CA GLU A 367 17.62 1.71 7.57
C GLU A 367 18.09 3.17 7.53
N GLY A 368 18.12 3.82 8.69
CA GLY A 368 18.39 5.26 8.80
C GLY A 368 17.17 6.15 8.49
N TYR A 369 15.99 5.56 8.35
CA TYR A 369 14.72 6.29 8.19
C TYR A 369 13.69 5.87 9.23
N VAL A 370 12.67 6.71 9.37
CA VAL A 370 11.48 6.42 10.20
C VAL A 370 10.23 6.91 9.46
N ARG A 371 9.18 6.09 9.46
CA ARG A 371 7.87 6.48 8.91
C ARG A 371 6.94 6.91 10.03
N PHE A 372 6.38 8.11 9.88
CA PHE A 372 5.23 8.58 10.64
C PHE A 372 3.98 8.59 9.77
N THR A 373 2.81 8.57 10.39
CA THR A 373 1.54 8.83 9.73
C THR A 373 0.89 10.08 10.31
N PHE A 374 0.08 10.75 9.53
CA PHE A 374 -0.77 11.82 10.03
C PHE A 374 -2.26 11.42 10.00
N CYS A 375 -2.53 10.12 10.19
CA CYS A 375 -3.85 9.55 10.41
C CYS A 375 -4.25 9.72 11.89
N SER A 376 -4.35 10.97 12.35
CA SER A 376 -4.78 11.34 13.69
C SER A 376 -5.39 12.73 13.64
N GLU A 377 -6.26 13.06 14.57
CA GLU A 377 -6.85 14.40 14.66
C GLU A 377 -5.79 15.51 14.70
N ALA A 378 -6.11 16.67 14.12
CA ALA A 378 -5.21 17.83 14.09
C ALA A 378 -4.81 18.30 15.49
N SER A 379 -5.69 18.16 16.48
CA SER A 379 -5.42 18.43 17.91
C SER A 379 -4.30 17.55 18.46
N VAL A 380 -4.34 16.24 18.17
CA VAL A 380 -3.32 15.27 18.57
C VAL A 380 -1.98 15.56 17.87
N LEU A 381 -2.02 15.89 16.58
CA LEU A 381 -0.80 16.25 15.85
C LEU A 381 -0.17 17.56 16.33
N LYS A 382 -0.96 18.55 16.77
CA LYS A 382 -0.47 19.76 17.45
C LYS A 382 0.21 19.41 18.78
N GLN A 383 -0.37 18.53 19.57
CA GLN A 383 0.25 18.02 20.80
C GLN A 383 1.59 17.32 20.50
N VAL A 384 1.64 16.45 19.47
CA VAL A 384 2.89 15.83 19.02
C VAL A 384 3.92 16.89 18.62
N ALA A 385 3.51 17.91 17.86
CA ALA A 385 4.40 19.00 17.45
C ALA A 385 4.99 19.77 18.65
N GLU A 386 4.22 19.97 19.71
CA GLU A 386 4.70 20.60 20.94
C GLU A 386 5.70 19.71 21.70
N ILE A 387 5.44 18.41 21.77
CA ILE A 387 6.35 17.42 22.39
C ILE A 387 7.67 17.42 21.63
N LEU A 388 7.63 17.30 20.30
CA LEU A 388 8.81 17.25 19.44
C LEU A 388 9.66 18.50 19.52
N ARG A 389 9.05 19.70 19.56
CA ARG A 389 9.78 20.97 19.69
C ARG A 389 10.58 21.12 21.00
N LYS A 390 10.12 20.47 22.06
CA LYS A 390 10.81 20.44 23.37
C LYS A 390 11.96 19.43 23.40
N THR A 391 12.01 18.55 22.42
CA THR A 391 12.98 17.48 22.33
C THR A 391 14.04 17.84 21.30
N ARG A 392 15.26 18.09 21.75
CA ARG A 392 16.42 18.15 20.85
C ARG A 392 17.05 16.77 20.84
N TYR A 393 16.88 16.03 19.77
CA TYR A 393 17.57 14.75 19.59
C TYR A 393 18.99 14.93 19.05
N PHE A 394 19.26 16.07 18.43
CA PHE A 394 20.53 16.30 17.72
C PHE A 394 21.01 17.75 17.88
#